data_455eae0fc73f4450b048419e0fbb3399
#
_entry.id   455eae0fc73f4450b048419e0fbb3399
#
_cell.length_a   1.000
_cell.length_b   1.000
_cell.length_c   1.000
_cell.angle_alpha   90.00
_cell.angle_beta   90.00
_cell.angle_gamma   90.00
#
_symmetry.space_group_name_H-M   'P 1'
#
loop_
_entity.id
_entity.type
_entity.pdbx_description
1 polymer ?
#
loop_
_entity_poly.entity_id
_entity_poly.type
_entity_poly.pdbx_seq_one_letter_code
_entity_poly.pdbx_strand_id
1 'polypeptide(L)'
;LKKVITDGEIGEPLMLHCAHRNPTVPENYTTDMAITNTLIHELDVLRWLTEDDYKSVQVVFPRVTSKTHAKLKDPQIVLFETRKGIRIDVEIFVNCAYGYDIQCEVVGEEGIAKLPEPSAVQMRKNAQLSTAILTDWKDRFIDAYDVELQAFINDATAGKLTGPSAWDGYAASVAADACHKAQNSGAIEPVELPERPAFYN
;
A
#
# COMPACT_ATOMS: atom_id res chain seq x y z
N LEU A 1 9.46 0.10 9.60
CA LEU A 1 8.21 -0.50 10.12
C LEU A 1 8.35 -2.00 10.32
N LYS A 2 8.75 -2.78 9.29
CA LYS A 2 8.84 -4.26 9.40
C LYS A 2 9.65 -4.70 10.62
N LYS A 3 10.85 -4.14 10.81
CA LYS A 3 11.69 -4.49 11.97
C LYS A 3 11.00 -4.20 13.31
N VAL A 4 10.37 -3.04 13.45
CA VAL A 4 9.64 -2.64 14.68
C VAL A 4 8.54 -3.64 15.02
N ILE A 5 7.78 -4.11 14.00
CA ILE A 5 6.72 -5.11 14.18
C ILE A 5 7.34 -6.47 14.55
N THR A 6 8.34 -6.92 13.78
CA THR A 6 8.95 -8.24 13.99
C THR A 6 9.67 -8.36 15.33
N ASP A 7 10.27 -7.27 15.81
CA ASP A 7 10.92 -7.21 17.13
C ASP A 7 9.91 -7.07 18.29
N GLY A 8 8.62 -6.88 17.99
CA GLY A 8 7.54 -6.75 18.99
C GLY A 8 7.54 -5.42 19.74
N GLU A 9 8.20 -4.37 19.23
CA GLU A 9 8.38 -3.10 19.94
C GLU A 9 7.07 -2.33 20.20
N ILE A 10 5.99 -2.64 19.47
CA ILE A 10 4.67 -2.03 19.62
C ILE A 10 3.59 -3.05 20.06
N GLY A 11 4.00 -4.25 20.46
CA GLY A 11 3.06 -5.36 20.71
C GLY A 11 2.46 -5.90 19.41
N GLU A 12 1.40 -6.73 19.54
CA GLU A 12 0.71 -7.29 18.37
C GLU A 12 -0.01 -6.20 17.56
N PRO A 13 0.13 -6.19 16.21
CA PRO A 13 -0.58 -5.24 15.36
C PRO A 13 -2.10 -5.44 15.43
N LEU A 14 -2.84 -4.36 15.65
CA LEU A 14 -4.30 -4.34 15.71
C LEU A 14 -4.92 -3.74 14.47
N MET A 15 -4.36 -2.62 14.00
CA MET A 15 -4.85 -1.93 12.81
C MET A 15 -3.73 -1.17 12.08
N LEU A 16 -3.93 -0.94 10.79
CA LEU A 16 -3.05 -0.14 9.95
C LEU A 16 -3.87 0.95 9.23
N HIS A 17 -3.32 2.16 9.22
CA HIS A 17 -3.84 3.30 8.47
C HIS A 17 -2.86 3.67 7.37
N CYS A 18 -3.29 3.55 6.12
CA CYS A 18 -2.43 3.73 4.96
C CYS A 18 -3.01 4.73 3.97
N ALA A 19 -2.14 5.38 3.23
CA ALA A 19 -2.55 6.25 2.13
C ALA A 19 -1.57 6.14 0.96
N HIS A 20 -2.12 6.08 -0.25
CA HIS A 20 -1.38 6.19 -1.50
C HIS A 20 -1.98 7.33 -2.33
N ARG A 21 -1.25 8.43 -2.43
CA ARG A 21 -1.73 9.64 -3.06
C ARG A 21 -0.80 10.07 -4.19
N ASN A 22 -1.38 10.27 -5.36
CA ASN A 22 -0.68 10.82 -6.53
C ASN A 22 -1.19 12.24 -6.82
N PRO A 23 -0.32 13.16 -7.26
CA PRO A 23 -0.74 14.53 -7.57
C PRO A 23 -1.75 14.57 -8.71
N THR A 24 -1.59 13.72 -9.71
CA THR A 24 -2.47 13.58 -10.87
C THR A 24 -2.23 12.26 -11.59
N VAL A 25 -3.21 11.84 -12.38
CA VAL A 25 -3.10 10.69 -13.30
C VAL A 25 -3.59 11.09 -14.70
N PRO A 26 -3.17 10.36 -15.76
CA PRO A 26 -3.60 10.67 -17.13
C PRO A 26 -5.09 10.40 -17.35
N GLU A 27 -5.69 11.04 -18.37
CA GLU A 27 -7.13 10.95 -18.69
C GLU A 27 -7.65 9.55 -19.05
N ASN A 28 -6.78 8.61 -19.39
CA ASN A 28 -7.13 7.23 -19.62
C ASN A 28 -7.15 6.38 -18.34
N TYR A 29 -6.81 6.94 -17.19
CA TYR A 29 -6.85 6.24 -15.92
C TYR A 29 -8.28 6.00 -15.46
N THR A 30 -8.60 4.77 -15.03
CA THR A 30 -9.97 4.36 -14.68
C THR A 30 -10.10 4.04 -13.20
N THR A 31 -11.35 3.88 -12.74
CA THR A 31 -11.63 3.44 -11.37
C THR A 31 -10.94 2.12 -11.06
N ASP A 32 -10.91 1.17 -11.99
CA ASP A 32 -10.27 -0.13 -11.84
C ASP A 32 -8.75 0.00 -11.73
N MET A 33 -8.15 0.94 -12.46
CA MET A 33 -6.72 1.19 -12.41
C MET A 33 -6.26 1.73 -11.04
N ALA A 34 -7.15 2.32 -10.26
CA ALA A 34 -6.83 2.67 -8.87
C ALA A 34 -6.52 1.44 -8.01
N ILE A 35 -7.06 0.27 -8.35
CA ILE A 35 -6.70 -1.01 -7.74
C ILE A 35 -5.45 -1.60 -8.40
N THR A 36 -5.48 -1.79 -9.72
CA THR A 36 -4.45 -2.58 -10.43
C THR A 36 -3.12 -1.86 -10.63
N ASN A 37 -3.11 -0.52 -10.62
CA ASN A 37 -1.90 0.27 -10.85
C ASN A 37 -1.44 1.03 -9.60
N THR A 38 -2.34 1.31 -8.65
CA THR A 38 -2.00 2.05 -7.44
C THR A 38 -2.04 1.15 -6.21
N LEU A 39 -3.19 0.64 -5.81
CA LEU A 39 -3.34 -0.19 -4.61
C LEU A 39 -2.53 -1.49 -4.66
N ILE A 40 -2.20 -1.98 -5.85
CA ILE A 40 -1.45 -3.24 -6.03
C ILE A 40 -0.14 -3.27 -5.21
N HIS A 41 0.49 -2.12 -5.02
CA HIS A 41 1.70 -1.99 -4.22
C HIS A 41 1.42 -2.23 -2.73
N GLU A 42 0.33 -1.69 -2.21
CA GLU A 42 -0.10 -1.90 -0.82
C GLU A 42 -0.58 -3.33 -0.62
N LEU A 43 -1.22 -3.96 -1.63
CA LEU A 43 -1.67 -5.35 -1.54
C LEU A 43 -0.53 -6.32 -1.27
N ASP A 44 0.64 -6.08 -1.82
CA ASP A 44 1.82 -6.90 -1.58
C ASP A 44 2.53 -6.51 -0.27
N VAL A 45 2.87 -5.23 -0.12
CA VAL A 45 3.69 -4.78 1.01
C VAL A 45 3.00 -4.96 2.37
N LEU A 46 1.68 -4.81 2.45
CA LEU A 46 0.94 -4.97 3.71
C LEU A 46 0.84 -6.43 4.14
N ARG A 47 0.74 -7.39 3.19
CA ARG A 47 0.86 -8.83 3.48
C ARG A 47 2.24 -9.15 4.06
N TRP A 48 3.30 -8.66 3.43
CA TRP A 48 4.66 -8.82 3.93
C TRP A 48 4.85 -8.17 5.30
N LEU A 49 4.29 -6.97 5.51
CA LEU A 49 4.44 -6.23 6.75
C LEU A 49 3.77 -6.94 7.93
N THR A 50 2.56 -7.45 7.75
CA THR A 50 1.75 -8.12 8.78
C THR A 50 2.02 -9.60 8.90
N GLU A 51 2.72 -10.22 7.94
CA GLU A 51 2.88 -11.69 7.83
C GLU A 51 1.52 -12.42 7.92
N ASP A 52 0.53 -11.86 7.21
CA ASP A 52 -0.83 -12.39 7.21
C ASP A 52 -1.51 -12.17 5.87
N ASP A 53 -2.44 -13.05 5.53
CA ASP A 53 -3.25 -12.97 4.32
C ASP A 53 -4.55 -12.22 4.56
N TYR A 54 -5.07 -11.58 3.52
CA TYR A 54 -6.40 -10.96 3.57
C TYR A 54 -7.49 -12.03 3.62
N LYS A 55 -8.50 -11.78 4.46
CA LYS A 55 -9.71 -12.57 4.61
C LYS A 55 -10.86 -11.98 3.78
N SER A 56 -11.01 -10.66 3.84
CA SER A 56 -12.07 -9.93 3.14
C SER A 56 -11.69 -8.50 2.84
N VAL A 57 -12.39 -7.90 1.89
CA VAL A 57 -12.21 -6.51 1.47
C VAL A 57 -13.55 -5.83 1.23
N GLN A 58 -13.60 -4.52 1.48
CA GLN A 58 -14.69 -3.63 1.08
C GLN A 58 -14.11 -2.37 0.44
N VAL A 59 -14.73 -1.88 -0.62
CA VAL A 59 -14.38 -0.59 -1.23
C VAL A 59 -15.49 0.42 -0.99
N VAL A 60 -15.11 1.57 -0.45
CA VAL A 60 -16.02 2.68 -0.15
C VAL A 60 -15.61 3.88 -0.99
N PHE A 61 -16.58 4.49 -1.65
CA PHE A 61 -16.39 5.73 -2.41
C PHE A 61 -16.86 6.92 -1.58
N PRO A 62 -15.95 7.80 -1.14
CA PRO A 62 -16.34 9.08 -0.58
C PRO A 62 -16.87 10.03 -1.67
N ARG A 63 -17.10 11.29 -1.33
CA ARG A 63 -17.44 12.31 -2.33
C ARG A 63 -16.35 12.40 -3.39
N VAL A 64 -16.74 12.28 -4.66
CA VAL A 64 -15.83 12.37 -5.81
C VAL A 64 -15.21 13.76 -5.91
N THR A 65 -13.91 13.84 -6.15
CA THR A 65 -13.20 15.10 -6.37
C THR A 65 -13.63 15.77 -7.68
N SER A 66 -13.65 17.10 -7.70
CA SER A 66 -13.90 17.86 -8.93
C SER A 66 -12.73 17.82 -9.93
N LYS A 67 -11.59 17.24 -9.53
CA LYS A 67 -10.37 17.14 -10.35
C LYS A 67 -10.26 15.83 -11.15
N THR A 68 -11.24 14.95 -11.00
CA THR A 68 -11.34 13.70 -11.73
C THR A 68 -12.15 13.84 -13.04
N HIS A 69 -12.19 12.78 -13.84
CA HIS A 69 -12.98 12.67 -15.07
C HIS A 69 -14.01 11.54 -14.98
N ALA A 70 -14.93 11.44 -15.98
CA ALA A 70 -16.10 10.56 -15.91
C ALA A 70 -15.81 9.06 -15.74
N LYS A 71 -14.58 8.61 -16.07
CA LYS A 71 -14.20 7.19 -16.00
C LYS A 71 -13.52 6.82 -14.67
N LEU A 72 -13.31 7.78 -13.78
CA LEU A 72 -12.56 7.60 -12.54
C LEU A 72 -13.36 8.13 -11.35
N LYS A 73 -13.73 7.25 -10.44
CA LYS A 73 -14.25 7.61 -9.12
C LYS A 73 -13.05 7.75 -8.17
N ASP A 74 -12.77 8.96 -7.74
CA ASP A 74 -11.60 9.30 -6.93
C ASP A 74 -11.99 10.33 -5.85
N PRO A 75 -11.59 10.14 -4.59
CA PRO A 75 -10.79 9.05 -4.03
C PRO A 75 -11.58 7.78 -3.74
N GLN A 76 -10.87 6.73 -3.28
CA GLN A 76 -11.42 5.47 -2.79
C GLN A 76 -10.84 5.14 -1.42
N ILE A 77 -11.60 4.45 -0.59
CA ILE A 77 -11.13 3.87 0.67
C ILE A 77 -11.32 2.36 0.59
N VAL A 78 -10.25 1.61 0.77
CA VAL A 78 -10.27 0.16 0.75
C VAL A 78 -10.04 -0.37 2.15
N LEU A 79 -10.98 -1.17 2.65
CA LEU A 79 -11.00 -1.71 3.99
C LEU A 79 -10.73 -3.21 3.95
N PHE A 80 -9.68 -3.67 4.61
CA PHE A 80 -9.35 -5.08 4.69
C PHE A 80 -9.54 -5.62 6.11
N GLU A 81 -9.88 -6.90 6.19
CA GLU A 81 -9.69 -7.75 7.35
C GLU A 81 -8.69 -8.84 6.98
N THR A 82 -7.65 -9.05 7.80
CA THR A 82 -6.72 -10.16 7.64
C THR A 82 -7.24 -11.41 8.31
N ARG A 83 -6.62 -12.56 8.07
CA ARG A 83 -7.02 -13.85 8.71
C ARG A 83 -6.83 -13.84 10.22
N LYS A 84 -5.81 -13.11 10.73
CA LYS A 84 -5.59 -12.91 12.17
C LYS A 84 -6.50 -11.82 12.78
N GLY A 85 -7.30 -11.13 11.95
CA GLY A 85 -8.26 -10.12 12.41
C GLY A 85 -7.72 -8.70 12.44
N ILE A 86 -6.53 -8.43 11.91
CA ILE A 86 -6.01 -7.06 11.78
C ILE A 86 -6.91 -6.29 10.81
N ARG A 87 -7.26 -5.05 11.16
CA ARG A 87 -8.00 -4.15 10.28
C ARG A 87 -7.07 -3.18 9.58
N ILE A 88 -7.25 -3.02 8.28
CA ILE A 88 -6.42 -2.14 7.47
C ILE A 88 -7.33 -1.25 6.64
N ASP A 89 -7.12 0.05 6.70
CA ASP A 89 -7.70 0.99 5.75
C ASP A 89 -6.61 1.58 4.87
N VAL A 90 -6.90 1.67 3.58
CA VAL A 90 -6.02 2.28 2.58
C VAL A 90 -6.80 3.35 1.82
N GLU A 91 -6.41 4.60 1.98
CA GLU A 91 -6.91 5.70 1.15
C GLU A 91 -6.14 5.71 -0.18
N ILE A 92 -6.85 5.63 -1.30
CA ILE A 92 -6.31 5.82 -2.65
C ILE A 92 -6.85 7.13 -3.19
N PHE A 93 -5.96 8.11 -3.44
CA PHE A 93 -6.34 9.41 -3.97
C PHE A 93 -5.38 9.83 -5.09
N VAL A 94 -5.74 9.50 -6.33
CA VAL A 94 -4.83 9.65 -7.48
C VAL A 94 -4.87 11.03 -8.14
N ASN A 95 -5.68 11.97 -7.65
CA ASN A 95 -5.70 13.39 -8.05
C ASN A 95 -5.70 14.33 -6.82
N CYS A 96 -4.85 14.05 -5.84
CA CYS A 96 -4.78 14.83 -4.61
C CYS A 96 -4.23 16.27 -4.82
N ALA A 97 -3.53 16.50 -5.91
CA ALA A 97 -2.99 17.78 -6.39
C ALA A 97 -1.85 18.38 -5.56
N TYR A 98 -1.58 17.91 -4.34
CA TYR A 98 -0.55 18.53 -3.48
C TYR A 98 0.83 17.85 -3.55
N GLY A 99 0.91 16.61 -4.04
CA GLY A 99 2.18 15.89 -4.13
C GLY A 99 2.02 14.38 -4.21
N TYR A 100 3.15 13.67 -4.24
CA TYR A 100 3.23 12.22 -4.13
C TYR A 100 3.44 11.83 -2.66
N ASP A 101 2.47 11.15 -2.07
CA ASP A 101 2.43 10.94 -0.62
C ASP A 101 2.00 9.51 -0.28
N ILE A 102 2.94 8.74 0.26
CA ILE A 102 2.74 7.37 0.72
C ILE A 102 2.87 7.35 2.23
N GLN A 103 1.81 6.91 2.91
CA GLN A 103 1.75 6.86 4.37
C GLN A 103 1.36 5.46 4.84
N CYS A 104 1.94 5.05 5.97
CA CYS A 104 1.55 3.85 6.69
C CYS A 104 1.82 4.07 8.18
N GLU A 105 0.78 3.89 8.99
CA GLU A 105 0.84 3.87 10.44
C GLU A 105 0.33 2.53 10.92
N VAL A 106 1.07 1.89 11.83
CA VAL A 106 0.72 0.63 12.46
C VAL A 106 0.41 0.88 13.91
N VAL A 107 -0.78 0.52 14.34
CA VAL A 107 -1.24 0.61 15.73
C VAL A 107 -1.17 -0.79 16.33
N GLY A 108 -0.32 -0.98 17.31
CA GLY A 108 -0.18 -2.20 18.09
C GLY A 108 -0.75 -2.04 19.50
N GLU A 109 -0.71 -3.13 20.29
CA GLU A 109 -1.23 -3.15 21.66
C GLU A 109 -0.46 -2.23 22.62
N GLU A 110 0.84 -2.00 22.38
CA GLU A 110 1.71 -1.27 23.26
C GLU A 110 2.23 0.05 22.67
N GLY A 111 1.95 0.32 21.39
CA GLY A 111 2.44 1.53 20.75
C GLY A 111 2.03 1.69 19.30
N ILE A 112 2.53 2.75 18.69
CA ILE A 112 2.28 3.13 17.30
C ILE A 112 3.62 3.32 16.59
N ALA A 113 3.73 2.81 15.38
CA ALA A 113 4.86 3.04 14.49
C ALA A 113 4.38 3.61 13.16
N LYS A 114 5.05 4.64 12.66
CA LYS A 114 4.66 5.33 11.43
C LYS A 114 5.82 5.35 10.42
N LEU A 115 5.49 5.22 9.16
CA LEU A 115 6.44 5.43 8.07
C LEU A 115 6.95 6.89 8.15
N PRO A 116 8.27 7.13 8.17
CA PRO A 116 8.78 8.48 8.25
C PRO A 116 8.47 9.27 6.98
N GLU A 117 8.24 10.57 7.14
CA GLU A 117 8.22 11.49 6.01
C GLU A 117 9.58 11.46 5.30
N PRO A 118 9.62 11.62 3.97
CA PRO A 118 10.88 11.78 3.26
C PRO A 118 11.67 12.95 3.85
N SER A 119 12.96 12.77 4.00
CA SER A 119 13.84 13.84 4.49
C SER A 119 13.75 15.05 3.55
N ALA A 120 13.38 16.20 4.08
CA ALA A 120 13.29 17.45 3.34
C ALA A 120 13.84 18.62 4.15
N VAL A 121 14.34 19.65 3.44
CA VAL A 121 14.79 20.89 4.06
C VAL A 121 13.59 21.61 4.69
N GLN A 122 13.68 21.92 5.97
CA GLN A 122 12.70 22.77 6.62
C GLN A 122 12.98 24.26 6.32
N MET A 123 12.00 24.94 5.77
CA MET A 123 12.07 26.37 5.45
C MET A 123 11.26 27.19 6.44
N ARG A 124 11.87 28.24 6.98
CA ARG A 124 11.18 29.26 7.81
C ARG A 124 11.13 30.57 7.01
N LYS A 125 9.92 30.98 6.61
CA LYS A 125 9.70 32.19 5.81
C LYS A 125 8.29 32.73 6.10
N ASN A 126 8.14 34.06 6.18
CA ASN A 126 6.85 34.73 6.40
C ASN A 126 6.11 34.21 7.65
N ALA A 127 6.84 34.01 8.76
CA ALA A 127 6.34 33.43 10.02
C ALA A 127 5.72 32.02 9.88
N GLN A 128 6.12 31.25 8.86
CA GLN A 128 5.66 29.88 8.61
C GLN A 128 6.83 28.90 8.62
N LEU A 129 6.55 27.68 9.01
CA LEU A 129 7.44 26.52 8.88
C LEU A 129 6.86 25.60 7.81
N SER A 130 7.63 25.23 6.80
CA SER A 130 7.22 24.35 5.73
C SER A 130 8.33 23.38 5.34
N THR A 131 7.93 22.24 4.78
CA THR A 131 8.78 21.26 4.11
C THR A 131 8.23 21.00 2.71
N ALA A 132 9.09 20.69 1.76
CA ALA A 132 8.65 20.27 0.45
C ALA A 132 8.05 18.86 0.51
N ILE A 133 7.00 18.61 -0.28
CA ILE A 133 6.44 17.29 -0.53
C ILE A 133 6.94 16.84 -1.91
N LEU A 134 7.32 15.56 -2.04
CA LEU A 134 7.72 15.00 -3.32
C LEU A 134 6.56 15.04 -4.32
N THR A 135 6.87 15.13 -5.60
CA THR A 135 5.87 15.18 -6.68
C THR A 135 5.95 13.97 -7.61
N ASP A 136 7.03 13.19 -7.52
CA ASP A 136 7.24 12.01 -8.35
C ASP A 136 7.67 10.82 -7.47
N TRP A 137 7.15 9.64 -7.80
CA TRP A 137 7.51 8.37 -7.14
C TRP A 137 9.00 8.02 -7.29
N LYS A 138 9.65 8.47 -8.38
CA LYS A 138 11.08 8.25 -8.63
C LYS A 138 11.94 8.90 -7.55
N ASP A 139 11.59 10.12 -7.15
CA ASP A 139 12.33 10.83 -6.10
C ASP A 139 12.26 10.12 -4.75
N ARG A 140 11.24 9.27 -4.55
CA ARG A 140 11.05 8.52 -3.31
C ARG A 140 11.65 7.13 -3.34
N PHE A 141 11.60 6.43 -4.46
CA PHE A 141 11.84 4.98 -4.53
C PHE A 141 12.97 4.57 -5.48
N ILE A 142 13.73 5.51 -6.06
CA ILE A 142 14.80 5.12 -6.99
C ILE A 142 15.83 4.19 -6.34
N ASP A 143 16.21 4.47 -5.10
CA ASP A 143 17.16 3.65 -4.36
C ASP A 143 16.62 2.24 -4.05
N ALA A 144 15.29 2.09 -3.97
CA ALA A 144 14.66 0.79 -3.72
C ALA A 144 14.91 -0.20 -4.86
N TYR A 145 14.95 0.27 -6.11
CA TYR A 145 15.28 -0.56 -7.27
C TYR A 145 16.72 -1.06 -7.23
N ASP A 146 17.67 -0.20 -6.84
CA ASP A 146 19.07 -0.62 -6.70
C ASP A 146 19.23 -1.68 -5.61
N VAL A 147 18.53 -1.50 -4.48
CA VAL A 147 18.51 -2.47 -3.38
C VAL A 147 17.89 -3.79 -3.81
N GLU A 148 16.75 -3.75 -4.52
CA GLU A 148 16.06 -4.95 -5.04
C GLU A 148 16.94 -5.74 -6.01
N LEU A 149 17.51 -5.06 -7.00
CA LEU A 149 18.38 -5.69 -8.00
C LEU A 149 19.64 -6.29 -7.36
N GLN A 150 20.25 -5.57 -6.41
CA GLN A 150 21.43 -6.08 -5.71
C GLN A 150 21.08 -7.29 -4.84
N ALA A 151 19.94 -7.26 -4.14
CA ALA A 151 19.45 -8.39 -3.34
C ALA A 151 19.19 -9.62 -4.24
N PHE A 152 18.55 -9.42 -5.39
CA PHE A 152 18.33 -10.50 -6.36
C PHE A 152 19.64 -11.14 -6.85
N ILE A 153 20.65 -10.33 -7.19
CA ILE A 153 21.96 -10.83 -7.61
C ILE A 153 22.62 -11.64 -6.48
N ASN A 154 22.58 -11.15 -5.26
CA ASN A 154 23.15 -11.83 -4.09
C ASN A 154 22.44 -13.17 -3.83
N ASP A 155 21.12 -13.20 -3.91
CA ASP A 155 20.29 -14.39 -3.72
C ASP A 155 20.56 -15.43 -4.82
N ALA A 156 20.58 -15.00 -6.08
CA ALA A 156 20.88 -15.87 -7.22
C ALA A 156 22.27 -16.51 -7.10
N THR A 157 23.26 -15.73 -6.65
CA THR A 157 24.65 -16.23 -6.43
C THR A 157 24.71 -17.22 -5.27
N ALA A 158 23.91 -17.01 -4.22
CA ALA A 158 23.88 -17.87 -3.04
C ALA A 158 22.92 -19.07 -3.17
N GLY A 159 22.16 -19.18 -4.26
CA GLY A 159 21.12 -20.19 -4.44
C GLY A 159 19.99 -20.07 -3.43
N LYS A 160 19.63 -18.85 -3.04
CA LYS A 160 18.59 -18.52 -2.06
C LYS A 160 17.49 -17.68 -2.71
N LEU A 161 16.35 -17.59 -2.04
CA LEU A 161 15.28 -16.68 -2.37
C LEU A 161 14.86 -15.97 -1.08
N THR A 162 15.14 -14.67 -0.96
CA THR A 162 14.81 -13.86 0.22
C THR A 162 13.84 -12.71 -0.09
N GLY A 163 13.68 -12.36 -1.37
CA GLY A 163 12.74 -11.36 -1.85
C GLY A 163 11.34 -11.94 -2.14
N PRO A 164 10.43 -11.11 -2.66
CA PRO A 164 9.10 -11.55 -3.07
C PRO A 164 9.19 -12.61 -4.19
N SER A 165 8.30 -13.58 -4.12
CA SER A 165 8.20 -14.69 -5.07
C SER A 165 7.02 -14.50 -6.03
N ALA A 166 6.89 -15.37 -7.03
CA ALA A 166 5.71 -15.39 -7.89
C ALA A 166 4.40 -15.66 -7.09
N TRP A 167 4.50 -16.33 -5.94
CA TRP A 167 3.35 -16.50 -5.04
C TRP A 167 2.85 -15.17 -4.48
N ASP A 168 3.74 -14.27 -4.11
CA ASP A 168 3.38 -12.97 -3.54
C ASP A 168 2.68 -12.11 -4.59
N GLY A 169 3.17 -12.09 -5.84
CA GLY A 169 2.49 -11.45 -6.96
C GLY A 169 1.12 -12.07 -7.28
N TYR A 170 0.99 -13.40 -7.20
CA TYR A 170 -0.29 -14.08 -7.35
C TYR A 170 -1.27 -13.70 -6.24
N ALA A 171 -0.83 -13.70 -4.99
CA ALA A 171 -1.66 -13.32 -3.84
C ALA A 171 -2.15 -11.86 -3.92
N ALA A 172 -1.28 -10.95 -4.35
CA ALA A 172 -1.66 -9.55 -4.61
C ALA A 172 -2.71 -9.46 -5.73
N SER A 173 -2.57 -10.25 -6.80
CA SER A 173 -3.55 -10.29 -7.89
C SER A 173 -4.91 -10.84 -7.45
N VAL A 174 -4.95 -11.90 -6.63
CA VAL A 174 -6.19 -12.44 -6.04
C VAL A 174 -6.89 -11.40 -5.18
N ALA A 175 -6.12 -10.65 -4.37
CA ALA A 175 -6.67 -9.57 -3.56
C ALA A 175 -7.20 -8.42 -4.44
N ALA A 176 -6.52 -8.08 -5.53
CA ALA A 176 -6.98 -7.09 -6.50
C ALA A 176 -8.31 -7.49 -7.16
N ASP A 177 -8.48 -8.75 -7.53
CA ASP A 177 -9.74 -9.28 -8.08
C ASP A 177 -10.89 -9.16 -7.07
N ALA A 178 -10.63 -9.43 -5.78
CA ALA A 178 -11.63 -9.22 -4.72
C ALA A 178 -11.97 -7.73 -4.55
N CYS A 179 -10.97 -6.82 -4.63
CA CYS A 179 -11.20 -5.38 -4.62
C CYS A 179 -12.08 -4.94 -5.80
N HIS A 180 -11.88 -5.47 -7.01
CA HIS A 180 -12.75 -5.19 -8.16
C HIS A 180 -14.19 -5.63 -7.94
N LYS A 181 -14.40 -6.82 -7.35
CA LYS A 181 -15.74 -7.26 -6.96
C LYS A 181 -16.37 -6.30 -5.98
N ALA A 182 -15.61 -5.92 -4.93
CA ALA A 182 -16.06 -4.97 -3.91
C ALA A 182 -16.35 -3.55 -4.46
N GLN A 183 -15.57 -3.06 -5.43
CA GLN A 183 -15.85 -1.80 -6.13
C GLN A 183 -17.21 -1.80 -6.84
N ASN A 184 -17.59 -2.94 -7.41
CA ASN A 184 -18.82 -3.08 -8.19
C ASN A 184 -20.03 -3.40 -7.29
N SER A 185 -19.86 -4.23 -6.27
CA SER A 185 -20.96 -4.66 -5.38
C SER A 185 -21.22 -3.67 -4.25
N GLY A 186 -20.21 -2.92 -3.81
CA GLY A 186 -20.25 -2.11 -2.57
C GLY A 186 -20.32 -2.96 -1.29
N ALA A 187 -20.30 -4.29 -1.41
CA ALA A 187 -20.37 -5.22 -0.31
C ALA A 187 -18.96 -5.59 0.20
N ILE A 188 -18.94 -6.33 1.32
CA ILE A 188 -17.73 -7.01 1.77
C ILE A 188 -17.58 -8.28 0.92
N GLU A 189 -16.45 -8.39 0.23
CA GLU A 189 -16.11 -9.52 -0.63
C GLU A 189 -15.01 -10.38 0.02
N PRO A 190 -15.10 -11.71 -0.04
CA PRO A 190 -14.04 -12.58 0.45
C PRO A 190 -12.80 -12.52 -0.46
N VAL A 191 -11.61 -12.63 0.14
CA VAL A 191 -10.36 -12.83 -0.59
C VAL A 191 -10.04 -14.33 -0.56
N GLU A 192 -10.33 -15.02 -1.65
CA GLU A 192 -10.20 -16.48 -1.77
C GLU A 192 -8.80 -16.88 -2.25
N LEU A 193 -7.79 -16.65 -1.40
CA LEU A 193 -6.43 -17.10 -1.68
C LEU A 193 -6.32 -18.60 -1.36
N PRO A 194 -5.91 -19.44 -2.34
CA PRO A 194 -5.69 -20.88 -2.09
C PRO A 194 -4.51 -21.12 -1.15
N GLU A 195 -4.32 -22.36 -0.74
CA GLU A 195 -3.17 -22.75 0.06
C GLU A 195 -1.86 -22.52 -0.71
N ARG A 196 -0.84 -21.99 -0.01
CA ARG A 196 0.49 -21.73 -0.59
C ARG A 196 1.12 -23.07 -1.01
N PRO A 197 1.53 -23.21 -2.28
CA PRO A 197 2.19 -24.43 -2.72
C PRO A 197 3.50 -24.68 -1.98
N ALA A 198 3.79 -25.95 -1.67
CA ALA A 198 5.00 -26.33 -0.93
C ALA A 198 6.32 -25.85 -1.57
N PHE A 199 6.30 -25.60 -2.89
CA PHE A 199 7.45 -25.05 -3.61
C PHE A 199 7.88 -23.65 -3.10
N TYR A 200 6.96 -22.89 -2.52
CA TYR A 200 7.21 -21.52 -2.01
C TYR A 200 7.41 -21.45 -0.49
N ASN A 201 7.40 -22.61 0.20
CA ASN A 201 7.61 -22.71 1.66
C ASN A 201 9.09 -22.83 2.03
#